data_66f79ec82668962fa036592a23941e54
#
_entry.id   66f79ec82668962fa036592a23941e54
#
_cell.length_a   1.000
_cell.length_b   1.000
_cell.length_c   1.000
_cell.angle_alpha   90.00
_cell.angle_beta   90.00
_cell.angle_gamma   90.00
#
_symmetry.space_group_name_H-M   'P 1'
#
loop_
_entity.id
_entity.type
_entity.pdbx_description
1 polymer ?
#
loop_
_entity_poly.entity_id
_entity_poly.type
_entity_poly.pdbx_seq_one_letter_code
_entity_poly.pdbx_strand_id
1 'polypeptide(L)'
;MKNTLSRNSQFHVYWLLATGYWLLLPSCTLFDNTKLEQQKAEIERLRQETAQLKAETDSLQNQREKEEKERVACNQAFSSFDAARKAKSDEEAISRYREGLGLCPSDEVAHNELGEIYSRTGRPADARTEFEAALKINPNFARAQKNLDALR
;
A
#
# COMPACT_ATOMS: atom_id res chain seq x y z
N MET A 1 -43.12 19.53 -89.93
CA MET A 1 -43.82 18.80 -88.87
C MET A 1 -42.97 18.68 -87.68
N LYS A 2 -43.28 19.33 -86.55
CA LYS A 2 -42.48 19.51 -85.38
C LYS A 2 -42.75 18.33 -84.40
N ASN A 3 -41.69 17.60 -84.03
CA ASN A 3 -41.79 16.57 -82.99
C ASN A 3 -41.50 17.28 -81.60
N THR A 4 -42.60 17.39 -80.84
CA THR A 4 -42.52 17.76 -79.40
C THR A 4 -42.34 16.48 -78.61
N LEU A 5 -41.12 16.10 -78.34
CA LEU A 5 -40.82 15.05 -77.38
C LEU A 5 -40.86 15.60 -75.94
N SER A 6 -41.69 14.99 -75.18
CA SER A 6 -42.14 15.22 -73.85
C SER A 6 -40.95 15.43 -72.84
N ARG A 7 -40.92 16.61 -72.29
CA ARG A 7 -40.00 17.05 -71.25
C ARG A 7 -40.33 16.54 -69.82
N ASN A 8 -41.29 15.58 -69.78
CA ASN A 8 -41.89 15.15 -68.54
C ASN A 8 -41.33 13.81 -67.98
N SER A 9 -40.54 13.10 -68.77
CA SER A 9 -39.95 11.81 -68.26
C SER A 9 -38.68 11.92 -67.51
N GLN A 10 -37.97 13.04 -67.62
CA GLN A 10 -36.67 13.23 -66.84
C GLN A 10 -36.87 13.64 -65.38
N PHE A 11 -38.00 14.25 -65.05
CA PHE A 11 -38.22 14.69 -63.67
C PHE A 11 -38.55 13.52 -62.71
N HIS A 12 -39.16 12.44 -63.22
CA HIS A 12 -39.46 11.27 -62.40
C HIS A 12 -38.26 10.42 -62.04
N VAL A 13 -37.21 10.40 -62.87
CA VAL A 13 -35.99 9.63 -62.60
C VAL A 13 -35.17 10.33 -61.55
N TYR A 14 -35.10 11.66 -61.56
CA TYR A 14 -34.39 12.43 -60.53
C TYR A 14 -35.10 12.40 -59.17
N TRP A 15 -36.43 12.28 -59.16
CA TRP A 15 -37.19 12.23 -57.91
C TRP A 15 -37.01 10.87 -57.19
N LEU A 16 -36.90 9.77 -57.94
CA LEU A 16 -36.66 8.43 -57.39
C LEU A 16 -35.22 8.26 -56.91
N LEU A 17 -34.26 8.92 -57.51
CA LEU A 17 -32.85 8.90 -57.02
C LEU A 17 -32.65 9.79 -55.79
N ALA A 18 -33.39 10.87 -55.66
CA ALA A 18 -33.34 11.73 -54.49
C ALA A 18 -33.98 11.11 -53.25
N THR A 19 -35.06 10.33 -53.42
CA THR A 19 -35.71 9.66 -52.26
C THR A 19 -35.01 8.39 -51.82
N GLY A 20 -34.25 7.70 -52.72
CA GLY A 20 -33.48 6.49 -52.39
C GLY A 20 -32.17 6.80 -51.61
N TYR A 21 -31.61 8.00 -51.81
CA TYR A 21 -30.36 8.37 -51.19
C TYR A 21 -30.50 8.82 -49.71
N TRP A 22 -31.69 9.22 -49.30
CA TRP A 22 -31.96 9.71 -47.96
C TRP A 22 -32.23 8.62 -46.95
N LEU A 23 -32.54 7.37 -47.37
CA LEU A 23 -32.80 6.25 -46.46
C LEU A 23 -31.53 5.50 -46.02
N LEU A 24 -30.37 5.78 -46.63
CA LEU A 24 -29.12 5.12 -46.30
C LEU A 24 -28.20 5.91 -45.33
N LEU A 25 -28.54 7.17 -45.04
CA LEU A 25 -27.69 8.03 -44.20
C LEU A 25 -27.87 7.87 -42.68
N PRO A 26 -29.00 7.46 -42.11
CA PRO A 26 -29.11 7.34 -40.64
C PRO A 26 -28.39 6.12 -40.05
N SER A 27 -28.06 5.10 -40.84
CA SER A 27 -27.47 3.87 -40.30
C SER A 27 -25.95 3.99 -39.99
N CYS A 28 -25.22 4.82 -40.74
CA CYS A 28 -23.78 4.98 -40.53
C CYS A 28 -23.46 5.88 -39.33
N THR A 29 -24.27 6.90 -39.06
CA THR A 29 -24.02 7.81 -37.93
C THR A 29 -24.38 7.21 -36.58
N LEU A 30 -25.41 6.32 -36.52
CA LEU A 30 -25.81 5.62 -35.31
C LEU A 30 -24.79 4.55 -34.90
N PHE A 31 -24.19 3.86 -35.88
CA PHE A 31 -23.16 2.84 -35.61
C PHE A 31 -21.84 3.46 -35.14
N ASP A 32 -21.44 4.61 -35.63
CA ASP A 32 -20.23 5.30 -35.25
C ASP A 32 -20.31 5.92 -33.84
N ASN A 33 -21.49 6.43 -33.49
CA ASN A 33 -21.73 6.98 -32.15
C ASN A 33 -21.71 5.91 -31.05
N THR A 34 -22.27 4.72 -31.30
CA THR A 34 -22.24 3.63 -30.30
C THR A 34 -20.81 3.14 -30.03
N LYS A 35 -20.00 3.02 -31.08
CA LYS A 35 -18.59 2.65 -30.95
C LYS A 35 -17.79 3.71 -30.22
N LEU A 36 -18.06 4.97 -30.48
CA LEU A 36 -17.42 6.09 -29.80
C LEU A 36 -17.77 6.11 -28.31
N GLU A 37 -19.02 5.87 -27.92
CA GLU A 37 -19.45 5.80 -26.54
C GLU A 37 -18.84 4.60 -25.81
N GLN A 38 -18.73 3.44 -26.48
CA GLN A 38 -18.02 2.28 -25.92
C GLN A 38 -16.53 2.57 -25.67
N GLN A 39 -15.87 3.25 -26.61
CA GLN A 39 -14.46 3.65 -26.42
C GLN A 39 -14.29 4.66 -25.28
N LYS A 40 -15.20 5.62 -25.14
CA LYS A 40 -15.17 6.56 -24.01
C LYS A 40 -15.34 5.85 -22.66
N ALA A 41 -16.28 4.92 -22.56
CA ALA A 41 -16.50 4.13 -21.37
C ALA A 41 -15.26 3.28 -20.99
N GLU A 42 -14.61 2.68 -21.97
CA GLU A 42 -13.39 1.90 -21.76
C GLU A 42 -12.21 2.80 -21.33
N ILE A 43 -12.06 3.98 -21.94
CA ILE A 43 -11.06 4.96 -21.52
C ILE A 43 -11.27 5.38 -20.06
N GLU A 44 -12.52 5.63 -19.66
CA GLU A 44 -12.84 6.01 -18.28
C GLU A 44 -12.56 4.87 -17.30
N ARG A 45 -12.90 3.64 -17.66
CA ARG A 45 -12.57 2.45 -16.88
C ARG A 45 -11.07 2.30 -16.69
N LEU A 46 -10.29 2.42 -17.78
CA LEU A 46 -8.82 2.33 -17.72
C LEU A 46 -8.19 3.47 -16.90
N ARG A 47 -8.79 4.67 -16.92
CA ARG A 47 -8.36 5.78 -16.07
C ARG A 47 -8.59 5.48 -14.59
N GLN A 48 -9.75 4.91 -14.25
CA GLN A 48 -10.05 4.53 -12.87
C GLN A 48 -9.11 3.41 -12.39
N GLU A 49 -8.87 2.41 -13.21
CA GLU A 49 -7.94 1.32 -12.90
C GLU A 49 -6.51 1.83 -12.71
N THR A 50 -6.03 2.70 -13.60
CA THR A 50 -4.71 3.33 -13.46
C THR A 50 -4.60 4.21 -12.22
N ALA A 51 -5.65 4.91 -11.84
CA ALA A 51 -5.68 5.71 -10.63
C ALA A 51 -5.62 4.82 -9.36
N GLN A 52 -6.33 3.69 -9.35
CA GLN A 52 -6.29 2.72 -8.26
C GLN A 52 -4.91 2.09 -8.13
N LEU A 53 -4.33 1.60 -9.23
CA LEU A 53 -2.99 1.02 -9.24
C LEU A 53 -1.92 2.02 -8.78
N LYS A 54 -2.06 3.29 -9.16
CA LYS A 54 -1.16 4.34 -8.69
C LYS A 54 -1.27 4.55 -7.19
N ALA A 55 -2.49 4.64 -6.65
CA ALA A 55 -2.71 4.80 -5.21
C ALA A 55 -2.16 3.60 -4.41
N GLU A 56 -2.34 2.38 -4.92
CA GLU A 56 -1.75 1.17 -4.33
C GLU A 56 -0.22 1.20 -4.36
N THR A 57 0.37 1.59 -5.49
CA THR A 57 1.82 1.71 -5.65
C THR A 57 2.40 2.75 -4.69
N ASP A 58 1.77 3.92 -4.56
CA ASP A 58 2.18 4.98 -3.64
C ASP A 58 2.08 4.51 -2.18
N SER A 59 1.03 3.74 -1.84
CA SER A 59 0.87 3.15 -0.51
C SER A 59 1.97 2.14 -0.18
N LEU A 60 2.27 1.24 -1.11
CA LEU A 60 3.35 0.24 -0.95
C LEU A 60 4.73 0.89 -0.88
N GLN A 61 4.96 1.96 -1.63
CA GLN A 61 6.22 2.70 -1.55
C GLN A 61 6.38 3.36 -0.19
N ASN A 62 5.35 4.03 0.32
CA ASN A 62 5.37 4.64 1.65
C ASN A 62 5.61 3.60 2.76
N GLN A 63 5.00 2.42 2.63
CA GLN A 63 5.22 1.31 3.56
C GLN A 63 6.68 0.84 3.54
N ARG A 64 7.26 0.63 2.36
CA ARG A 64 8.67 0.24 2.21
C ARG A 64 9.63 1.29 2.79
N GLU A 65 9.36 2.57 2.55
CA GLU A 65 10.19 3.65 3.12
C GLU A 65 10.12 3.67 4.65
N LYS A 66 8.96 3.38 5.23
CA LYS A 66 8.80 3.25 6.67
C LYS A 66 9.59 2.05 7.22
N GLU A 67 9.42 0.88 6.63
CA GLU A 67 10.14 -0.35 7.00
C GLU A 67 11.67 -0.16 6.89
N GLU A 68 12.13 0.52 5.83
CA GLU A 68 13.55 0.82 5.66
C GLU A 68 14.10 1.76 6.75
N LYS A 69 13.35 2.81 7.10
CA LYS A 69 13.73 3.71 8.20
C LYS A 69 13.80 2.96 9.54
N GLU A 70 12.82 2.10 9.82
CA GLU A 70 12.81 1.25 11.01
C GLU A 70 14.00 0.29 11.02
N ARG A 71 14.30 -0.35 9.89
CA ARG A 71 15.45 -1.23 9.75
C ARG A 71 16.78 -0.51 9.98
N VAL A 72 16.93 0.69 9.43
CA VAL A 72 18.12 1.52 9.62
C VAL A 72 18.27 1.92 11.10
N ALA A 73 17.19 2.34 11.75
CA ALA A 73 17.16 2.70 13.15
C ALA A 73 17.53 1.49 14.05
N CYS A 74 16.97 0.32 13.78
CA CYS A 74 17.32 -0.92 14.50
C CYS A 74 18.79 -1.33 14.30
N ASN A 75 19.34 -1.15 13.09
CA ASN A 75 20.76 -1.39 12.86
C ASN A 75 21.66 -0.43 13.67
N GLN A 76 21.23 0.82 13.86
CA GLN A 76 21.95 1.76 14.73
C GLN A 76 21.85 1.39 16.21
N ALA A 77 20.67 0.89 16.64
CA ALA A 77 20.46 0.43 18.01
C ALA A 77 21.37 -0.73 18.41
N PHE A 78 21.80 -1.56 17.45
CA PHE A 78 22.65 -2.72 17.73
C PHE A 78 23.95 -2.35 18.47
N SER A 79 24.55 -1.20 18.17
CA SER A 79 25.75 -0.71 18.86
C SER A 79 25.49 -0.43 20.35
N SER A 80 24.32 0.12 20.69
CA SER A 80 23.90 0.39 22.07
C SER A 80 23.62 -0.91 22.81
N PHE A 81 22.98 -1.89 22.17
CA PHE A 81 22.73 -3.22 22.75
C PHE A 81 24.03 -3.99 22.98
N ASP A 82 24.98 -3.93 22.06
CA ASP A 82 26.31 -4.56 22.25
C ASP A 82 27.09 -3.90 23.37
N ALA A 83 27.02 -2.56 23.46
CA ALA A 83 27.62 -1.81 24.58
C ALA A 83 26.95 -2.16 25.91
N ALA A 84 25.62 -2.35 25.94
CA ALA A 84 24.88 -2.77 27.12
C ALA A 84 25.36 -4.13 27.65
N ARG A 85 25.53 -5.11 26.77
CA ARG A 85 26.03 -6.46 27.14
C ARG A 85 27.46 -6.45 27.67
N LYS A 86 28.25 -5.46 27.28
CA LYS A 86 29.67 -5.27 27.71
C LYS A 86 29.80 -4.31 28.86
N ALA A 87 28.73 -3.71 29.34
CA ALA A 87 28.71 -2.73 30.40
C ALA A 87 29.32 -3.30 31.73
N LYS A 88 30.01 -2.44 32.46
CA LYS A 88 30.65 -2.83 33.71
C LYS A 88 29.74 -2.74 34.93
N SER A 89 28.58 -2.04 34.76
CA SER A 89 27.57 -1.93 35.81
C SER A 89 26.18 -2.12 35.22
N ASP A 90 25.22 -2.50 36.08
CA ASP A 90 23.82 -2.67 35.70
C ASP A 90 23.18 -1.33 35.27
N GLU A 91 23.58 -0.21 35.92
CA GLU A 91 23.09 1.11 35.58
C GLU A 91 23.54 1.55 34.18
N GLU A 92 24.77 1.26 33.83
CA GLU A 92 25.30 1.52 32.49
C GLU A 92 24.57 0.64 31.47
N ALA A 93 24.38 -0.63 31.77
CA ALA A 93 23.62 -1.55 30.88
C ALA A 93 22.20 -1.08 30.67
N ILE A 94 21.47 -0.70 31.73
CA ILE A 94 20.08 -0.17 31.65
C ILE A 94 20.06 1.07 30.75
N SER A 95 21.02 1.99 30.95
CA SER A 95 21.09 3.22 30.13
C SER A 95 21.27 2.89 28.65
N ARG A 96 22.15 1.96 28.32
CA ARG A 96 22.42 1.55 26.92
C ARG A 96 21.28 0.80 26.30
N TYR A 97 20.60 -0.12 27.03
CA TYR A 97 19.40 -0.79 26.53
C TYR A 97 18.28 0.21 26.24
N ARG A 98 18.04 1.17 27.13
CA ARG A 98 17.02 2.21 26.92
C ARG A 98 17.33 3.11 25.72
N GLU A 99 18.61 3.45 25.52
CA GLU A 99 19.06 4.17 24.33
C GLU A 99 18.77 3.38 23.04
N GLY A 100 19.15 2.10 23.02
CA GLY A 100 18.90 1.21 21.89
C GLY A 100 17.40 0.99 21.63
N LEU A 101 16.61 0.75 22.67
CA LEU A 101 15.16 0.58 22.56
C LEU A 101 14.44 1.87 22.14
N GLY A 102 15.02 3.05 22.37
CA GLY A 102 14.54 4.31 21.82
C GLY A 102 14.67 4.38 20.29
N LEU A 103 15.65 3.69 19.71
CA LEU A 103 15.87 3.58 18.27
C LEU A 103 15.12 2.38 17.66
N CYS A 104 15.08 1.26 18.35
CA CYS A 104 14.44 0.01 17.93
C CYS A 104 13.50 -0.52 19.02
N PRO A 105 12.30 0.02 19.15
CA PRO A 105 11.35 -0.39 20.19
C PRO A 105 10.70 -1.75 19.94
N SER A 106 11.00 -2.39 18.83
CA SER A 106 10.46 -3.72 18.45
C SER A 106 11.47 -4.86 18.63
N ASP A 107 12.56 -4.65 19.40
CA ASP A 107 13.54 -5.70 19.69
C ASP A 107 13.13 -6.48 20.97
N GLU A 108 12.50 -7.65 20.78
CA GLU A 108 12.05 -8.50 21.87
C GLU A 108 13.20 -9.05 22.72
N VAL A 109 14.39 -9.21 22.13
CA VAL A 109 15.56 -9.70 22.85
C VAL A 109 16.08 -8.63 23.78
N ALA A 110 16.19 -7.38 23.31
CA ALA A 110 16.63 -6.25 24.12
C ALA A 110 15.68 -5.97 25.29
N HIS A 111 14.38 -6.02 25.07
CA HIS A 111 13.38 -5.94 26.15
C HIS A 111 13.57 -7.04 27.18
N ASN A 112 13.74 -8.30 26.76
CA ASN A 112 13.96 -9.40 27.69
C ASN A 112 15.28 -9.23 28.48
N GLU A 113 16.37 -8.83 27.81
CA GLU A 113 17.67 -8.62 28.48
C GLU A 113 17.63 -7.46 29.49
N LEU A 114 16.93 -6.36 29.17
CA LEU A 114 16.68 -5.27 30.10
C LEU A 114 15.83 -5.71 31.29
N GLY A 115 14.78 -6.51 31.06
CA GLY A 115 13.97 -7.11 32.11
C GLY A 115 14.77 -7.99 33.06
N GLU A 116 15.72 -8.77 32.55
CA GLU A 116 16.64 -9.58 33.38
C GLU A 116 17.53 -8.71 34.28
N ILE A 117 17.98 -7.57 33.77
CA ILE A 117 18.77 -6.62 34.60
C ILE A 117 17.88 -6.03 35.69
N TYR A 118 16.67 -5.57 35.38
CA TYR A 118 15.74 -5.07 36.39
C TYR A 118 15.41 -6.11 37.46
N SER A 119 15.21 -7.37 37.05
CA SER A 119 14.93 -8.47 37.99
C SER A 119 16.09 -8.66 39.00
N ARG A 120 17.36 -8.76 38.53
CA ARG A 120 18.51 -8.96 39.42
C ARG A 120 18.88 -7.73 40.26
N THR A 121 18.47 -6.53 39.86
CA THR A 121 18.65 -5.30 40.61
C THR A 121 17.52 -4.98 41.58
N GLY A 122 16.57 -5.91 41.81
CA GLY A 122 15.49 -5.75 42.75
C GLY A 122 14.36 -4.84 42.26
N ARG A 123 14.16 -4.73 40.94
CA ARG A 123 13.14 -3.92 40.30
C ARG A 123 12.13 -4.80 39.56
N PRO A 124 11.39 -5.66 40.26
CA PRO A 124 10.51 -6.65 39.64
C PRO A 124 9.35 -6.05 38.83
N ALA A 125 8.87 -4.86 39.19
CA ALA A 125 7.81 -4.19 38.45
C ALA A 125 8.30 -3.73 37.06
N ASP A 126 9.50 -3.17 37.00
CA ASP A 126 10.12 -2.77 35.74
C ASP A 126 10.47 -4.00 34.88
N ALA A 127 10.99 -5.05 35.51
CA ALA A 127 11.27 -6.33 34.84
C ALA A 127 10.03 -6.93 34.18
N ARG A 128 8.89 -6.91 34.90
CA ARG A 128 7.60 -7.37 34.36
C ARG A 128 7.20 -6.59 33.12
N THR A 129 7.30 -5.28 33.17
CA THR A 129 6.96 -4.40 32.03
C THR A 129 7.76 -4.78 30.78
N GLU A 130 9.06 -5.01 30.96
CA GLU A 130 9.96 -5.34 29.86
C GLU A 130 9.69 -6.76 29.30
N PHE A 131 9.44 -7.76 30.16
CA PHE A 131 9.08 -9.10 29.69
C PHE A 131 7.73 -9.12 28.97
N GLU A 132 6.75 -8.37 29.45
CA GLU A 132 5.45 -8.21 28.77
C GLU A 132 5.62 -7.48 27.42
N ALA A 133 6.49 -6.49 27.31
CA ALA A 133 6.84 -5.84 26.05
C ALA A 133 7.46 -6.85 25.05
N ALA A 134 8.42 -7.64 25.50
CA ALA A 134 9.01 -8.71 24.69
C ALA A 134 7.97 -9.71 24.16
N LEU A 135 7.02 -10.12 25.00
CA LEU A 135 5.96 -11.06 24.63
C LEU A 135 4.89 -10.42 23.74
N LYS A 136 4.67 -9.12 23.86
CA LYS A 136 3.79 -8.38 22.94
C LYS A 136 4.35 -8.36 21.52
N ILE A 137 5.68 -8.24 21.39
CA ILE A 137 6.39 -8.27 20.10
C ILE A 137 6.42 -9.69 19.56
N ASN A 138 6.84 -10.65 20.38
CA ASN A 138 6.95 -12.06 20.03
C ASN A 138 6.22 -12.92 21.06
N PRO A 139 4.95 -13.28 20.84
CA PRO A 139 4.17 -14.09 21.80
C PRO A 139 4.75 -15.49 22.08
N ASN A 140 5.61 -15.99 21.20
CA ASN A 140 6.25 -17.30 21.33
C ASN A 140 7.66 -17.23 21.94
N PHE A 141 8.05 -16.08 22.52
CA PHE A 141 9.37 -15.92 23.10
C PHE A 141 9.47 -16.61 24.46
N ALA A 142 9.78 -17.89 24.44
CA ALA A 142 9.80 -18.77 25.62
C ALA A 142 10.68 -18.26 26.78
N ARG A 143 11.79 -17.56 26.50
CA ARG A 143 12.67 -17.00 27.51
C ARG A 143 11.98 -15.89 28.30
N ALA A 144 11.30 -14.96 27.61
CA ALA A 144 10.55 -13.89 28.27
C ALA A 144 9.38 -14.46 29.09
N GLN A 145 8.67 -15.46 28.58
CA GLN A 145 7.60 -16.13 29.32
C GLN A 145 8.12 -16.76 30.61
N LYS A 146 9.22 -17.50 30.53
CA LYS A 146 9.85 -18.12 31.71
C LYS A 146 10.27 -17.08 32.74
N ASN A 147 10.87 -15.97 32.29
CA ASN A 147 11.33 -14.91 33.16
C ASN A 147 10.15 -14.18 33.84
N LEU A 148 9.07 -13.95 33.11
CA LEU A 148 7.84 -13.35 33.64
C LEU A 148 7.18 -14.25 34.70
N ASP A 149 7.15 -15.57 34.48
CA ASP A 149 6.62 -16.53 35.43
C ASP A 149 7.45 -16.62 36.71
N ALA A 150 8.76 -16.41 36.60
CA ALA A 150 9.67 -16.39 37.76
C ALA A 150 9.51 -15.16 38.67
N LEU A 151 8.82 -14.10 38.22
CA LEU A 151 8.49 -12.92 39.02
C LEU A 151 7.22 -13.06 39.87
N ARG A 152 6.54 -14.22 39.80
CA ARG A 152 5.34 -14.54 40.61
C ARG A 152 5.76 -15.09 41.99
#